data_bdbf14a87428db43253baa3de6dd841b
#
_entry.id   bdbf14a87428db43253baa3de6dd841b
#
_cell.length_a   1.000
_cell.length_b   1.000
_cell.length_c   1.000
_cell.angle_alpha   90.00
_cell.angle_beta   90.00
_cell.angle_gamma   90.00
#
_symmetry.space_group_name_H-M   'P 1'
#
loop_
_entity.id
_entity.type
_entity.pdbx_description
1 polymer ?
#
loop_
_entity_poly.entity_id
_entity_poly.type
_entity_poly.pdbx_seq_one_letter_code
_entity_poly.pdbx_strand_id
1 'polypeptide(L)'
;MIRIAIASGKGGTGKTFVSTNLYRVLADAGNSVGLVDCDAEVPNAVLFLRGETLEQWPVNVFCPAVDKDLCTYCGHCAEACHFHAVTCIPAAHYIKVMPDLCHACTACREVCPSGAILSDTKEIGKVTVYGKDHHPSFVEARIKEGEHSPVPVLREALRHAEGLGWDYLILDAPPGCACPFVNTVSDADLVWLVTEPTPFGLSDLKQTVQVLRELHKPFQVIVNRADLGDNRLHEYLNAEQIELLAEIPYSECVASVYSQGNLVVDASMEMRKMFVQLMRKVLAYEVSCN
;
A
#
# COMPACT_ATOMS: atom_id res chain seq x y z
N MET A 1 9.10 13.95 9.74
CA MET A 1 9.05 12.73 8.87
C MET A 1 8.45 13.12 7.52
N ILE A 2 9.14 12.81 6.44
CA ILE A 2 8.64 12.99 5.06
C ILE A 2 8.20 11.63 4.51
N ARG A 3 6.98 11.57 3.96
CA ARG A 3 6.37 10.36 3.42
C ARG A 3 6.32 10.42 1.90
N ILE A 4 6.96 9.46 1.24
CA ILE A 4 7.04 9.38 -0.22
C ILE A 4 6.36 8.11 -0.67
N ALA A 5 5.24 8.23 -1.39
CA ALA A 5 4.59 7.08 -2.00
C ALA A 5 5.19 6.79 -3.37
N ILE A 6 5.62 5.56 -3.59
CA ILE A 6 6.01 5.05 -4.90
C ILE A 6 4.83 4.27 -5.45
N ALA A 7 4.18 4.77 -6.49
CA ALA A 7 2.88 4.31 -6.92
C ALA A 7 2.80 4.07 -8.44
N SER A 8 1.79 3.38 -8.92
CA SER A 8 1.54 3.19 -10.36
C SER A 8 0.11 2.74 -10.64
N GLY A 9 -0.37 3.01 -11.84
CA GLY A 9 -1.70 2.60 -12.28
C GLY A 9 -1.86 1.09 -12.53
N LYS A 10 -0.76 0.32 -12.64
CA LYS A 10 -0.80 -1.15 -12.84
C LYS A 10 0.33 -1.87 -12.10
N GLY A 11 0.21 -3.20 -12.00
CA GLY A 11 1.28 -4.07 -11.53
C GLY A 11 2.45 -4.20 -12.53
N GLY A 12 3.64 -4.53 -12.04
CA GLY A 12 4.81 -4.85 -12.88
C GLY A 12 5.57 -3.66 -13.48
N THR A 13 5.20 -2.41 -13.18
CA THR A 13 5.88 -1.19 -13.67
C THR A 13 7.23 -0.93 -13.01
N GLY A 14 7.53 -1.58 -11.87
CA GLY A 14 8.78 -1.40 -11.14
C GLY A 14 8.67 -0.54 -9.87
N LYS A 15 7.49 -0.41 -9.26
CA LYS A 15 7.33 0.31 -7.96
C LYS A 15 8.30 -0.20 -6.90
N THR A 16 8.23 -1.49 -6.56
CA THR A 16 9.09 -2.11 -5.55
C THR A 16 10.58 -2.02 -5.90
N PHE A 17 10.91 -2.07 -7.19
CA PHE A 17 12.26 -1.79 -7.67
C PHE A 17 12.70 -0.37 -7.29
N VAL A 18 11.85 0.64 -7.52
CA VAL A 18 12.17 2.03 -7.15
C VAL A 18 12.20 2.20 -5.64
N SER A 19 11.20 1.69 -4.92
CA SER A 19 11.07 1.81 -3.45
C SER A 19 12.26 1.25 -2.71
N THR A 20 12.66 0.02 -3.03
CA THR A 20 13.73 -0.70 -2.32
C THR A 20 15.12 -0.12 -2.61
N ASN A 21 15.38 0.31 -3.86
CA ASN A 21 16.64 0.94 -4.22
C ASN A 21 16.77 2.37 -3.68
N LEU A 22 15.66 3.14 -3.64
CA LEU A 22 15.63 4.46 -3.00
C LEU A 22 15.87 4.32 -1.48
N TYR A 23 15.21 3.38 -0.82
CA TYR A 23 15.45 3.04 0.57
C TYR A 23 16.95 2.80 0.83
N ARG A 24 17.57 1.95 0.01
CA ARG A 24 18.97 1.57 0.16
C ARG A 24 19.92 2.78 0.09
N VAL A 25 19.75 3.66 -0.89
CA VAL A 25 20.65 4.84 -1.02
C VAL A 25 20.42 5.88 0.07
N LEU A 26 19.19 6.04 0.58
CA LEU A 26 18.89 6.89 1.74
C LEU A 26 19.56 6.34 3.01
N ALA A 27 19.41 5.04 3.26
CA ALA A 27 20.03 4.38 4.41
C ALA A 27 21.57 4.43 4.37
N ASP A 28 22.19 4.17 3.21
CA ASP A 28 23.62 4.23 2.99
C ASP A 28 24.18 5.66 3.19
N ALA A 29 23.37 6.68 2.97
CA ALA A 29 23.72 8.07 3.21
C ALA A 29 23.59 8.47 4.70
N GLY A 30 23.21 7.53 5.58
CA GLY A 30 23.08 7.74 7.02
C GLY A 30 21.76 8.38 7.46
N ASN A 31 20.74 8.40 6.59
CA ASN A 31 19.43 8.92 6.96
C ASN A 31 18.63 7.86 7.74
N SER A 32 17.81 8.34 8.68
CA SER A 32 16.80 7.51 9.35
C SER A 32 15.62 7.28 8.39
N VAL A 33 15.56 6.11 7.75
CA VAL A 33 14.57 5.78 6.71
C VAL A 33 13.91 4.45 6.99
N GLY A 34 12.59 4.41 6.80
CA GLY A 34 11.79 3.20 6.80
C GLY A 34 11.07 2.98 5.48
N LEU A 35 10.62 1.74 5.26
CA LEU A 35 9.77 1.37 4.14
C LEU A 35 8.52 0.65 4.65
N VAL A 36 7.36 0.96 4.09
CA VAL A 36 6.13 0.17 4.27
C VAL A 36 5.76 -0.48 2.95
N ASP A 37 5.71 -1.80 2.94
CA ASP A 37 5.10 -2.55 1.84
C ASP A 37 3.58 -2.51 1.99
N CYS A 38 2.96 -1.66 1.18
CA CYS A 38 1.53 -1.38 1.18
C CYS A 38 0.75 -2.29 0.21
N ASP A 39 1.42 -3.14 -0.57
CA ASP A 39 0.76 -4.16 -1.40
C ASP A 39 0.42 -5.38 -0.55
N ALA A 40 -0.57 -5.22 0.33
CA ALA A 40 -0.92 -6.24 1.30
C ALA A 40 -1.43 -7.56 0.69
N GLU A 41 -1.83 -7.57 -0.58
CA GLU A 41 -2.26 -8.78 -1.29
C GLU A 41 -1.06 -9.61 -1.76
N VAL A 42 -0.01 -8.93 -2.27
CA VAL A 42 1.20 -9.58 -2.78
C VAL A 42 2.45 -8.82 -2.32
N PRO A 43 2.69 -8.71 -0.99
CA PRO A 43 3.86 -8.00 -0.49
C PRO A 43 5.14 -8.73 -0.91
N ASN A 44 6.11 -7.97 -1.41
CA ASN A 44 7.32 -8.51 -2.00
C ASN A 44 8.61 -7.75 -1.65
N ALA A 45 8.54 -6.65 -0.90
CA ALA A 45 9.72 -5.89 -0.47
C ALA A 45 10.68 -6.75 0.38
N VAL A 46 10.15 -7.72 1.15
CA VAL A 46 10.94 -8.66 1.97
C VAL A 46 11.95 -9.49 1.16
N LEU A 47 11.70 -9.70 -0.14
CA LEU A 47 12.60 -10.42 -1.03
C LEU A 47 13.90 -9.65 -1.28
N PHE A 48 13.88 -8.34 -1.15
CA PHE A 48 14.97 -7.41 -1.42
C PHE A 48 15.59 -6.84 -0.15
N LEU A 49 14.75 -6.48 0.82
CA LEU A 49 15.18 -5.92 2.10
C LEU A 49 15.23 -7.06 3.12
N ARG A 50 16.37 -7.75 3.15
CA ARG A 50 16.59 -8.87 4.06
C ARG A 50 16.63 -8.36 5.50
N GLY A 51 15.74 -8.87 6.34
CA GLY A 51 15.65 -8.53 7.77
C GLY A 51 15.12 -9.71 8.58
N GLU A 52 15.40 -9.72 9.86
CA GLU A 52 14.79 -10.63 10.82
C GLU A 52 13.44 -10.07 11.24
N THR A 53 12.47 -10.94 11.53
CA THR A 53 11.21 -10.51 12.13
C THR A 53 11.47 -10.01 13.54
N LEU A 54 11.23 -8.73 13.77
CA LEU A 54 11.35 -8.12 15.10
C LEU A 54 10.03 -8.20 15.86
N GLU A 55 8.93 -7.88 15.17
CA GLU A 55 7.58 -7.90 15.73
C GLU A 55 6.58 -8.41 14.69
N GLN A 56 5.53 -9.08 15.16
CA GLN A 56 4.41 -9.51 14.32
C GLN A 56 3.14 -9.59 15.15
N TRP A 57 2.02 -9.09 14.61
CA TRP A 57 0.72 -9.21 15.26
C TRP A 57 -0.41 -9.34 14.24
N PRO A 58 -1.54 -9.98 14.64
CA PRO A 58 -2.74 -10.08 13.82
C PRO A 58 -3.47 -8.74 13.76
N VAL A 59 -4.10 -8.47 12.62
CA VAL A 59 -5.03 -7.36 12.45
C VAL A 59 -6.45 -7.91 12.49
N ASN A 60 -7.21 -7.43 13.46
CA ASN A 60 -8.57 -7.87 13.70
C ASN A 60 -9.56 -6.76 13.35
N VAL A 61 -10.71 -7.15 12.79
CA VAL A 61 -11.85 -6.27 12.53
C VAL A 61 -13.07 -6.76 13.28
N PHE A 62 -14.04 -5.88 13.46
CA PHE A 62 -15.33 -6.26 14.03
C PHE A 62 -15.97 -7.41 13.26
N CYS A 63 -16.46 -8.41 13.99
CA CYS A 63 -17.34 -9.45 13.49
C CYS A 63 -18.47 -9.62 14.51
N PRO A 64 -19.76 -9.60 14.08
CA PRO A 64 -20.86 -9.73 15.03
C PRO A 64 -20.94 -11.14 15.62
N ALA A 65 -21.06 -11.24 16.94
CA ALA A 65 -21.52 -12.43 17.64
C ALA A 65 -22.95 -12.21 18.11
N VAL A 66 -23.73 -13.27 18.21
CA VAL A 66 -25.15 -13.17 18.63
C VAL A 66 -25.32 -13.80 20.00
N ASP A 67 -25.73 -13.00 20.96
CA ASP A 67 -26.24 -13.49 22.24
C ASP A 67 -27.67 -14.00 22.03
N LYS A 68 -27.84 -15.32 22.10
CA LYS A 68 -29.12 -15.98 21.84
C LYS A 68 -30.14 -15.76 22.96
N ASP A 69 -29.68 -15.46 24.16
CA ASP A 69 -30.54 -15.23 25.32
C ASP A 69 -31.18 -13.84 25.26
N LEU A 70 -30.49 -12.86 24.64
CA LEU A 70 -31.00 -11.51 24.39
C LEU A 70 -31.70 -11.38 23.04
N CYS A 71 -31.48 -12.31 22.12
CA CYS A 71 -32.00 -12.22 20.77
C CYS A 71 -33.50 -12.48 20.68
N THR A 72 -34.27 -11.50 20.20
CA THR A 72 -35.70 -11.62 19.97
C THR A 72 -36.07 -12.16 18.58
N TYR A 73 -35.07 -12.46 17.76
CA TYR A 73 -35.22 -12.94 16.38
C TYR A 73 -36.05 -12.00 15.47
N CYS A 74 -36.02 -10.69 15.73
CA CYS A 74 -36.82 -9.68 15.00
C CYS A 74 -36.41 -9.47 13.54
N GLY A 75 -35.19 -9.89 13.13
CA GLY A 75 -34.73 -9.81 11.73
C GLY A 75 -34.03 -8.50 11.34
N HIS A 76 -34.10 -7.41 12.12
CA HIS A 76 -33.55 -6.09 11.76
C HIS A 76 -32.06 -6.15 11.38
N CYS A 77 -31.24 -6.95 12.06
CA CYS A 77 -29.81 -7.10 11.74
C CYS A 77 -29.57 -7.77 10.36
N ALA A 78 -30.45 -8.67 9.94
CA ALA A 78 -30.38 -9.29 8.62
C ALA A 78 -30.83 -8.32 7.53
N GLU A 79 -31.89 -7.55 7.75
CA GLU A 79 -32.39 -6.52 6.82
C GLU A 79 -31.36 -5.41 6.61
N ALA A 80 -30.66 -4.99 7.66
CA ALA A 80 -29.64 -3.95 7.60
C ALA A 80 -28.31 -4.42 6.97
N CYS A 81 -28.14 -5.73 6.75
CA CYS A 81 -26.88 -6.29 6.25
C CYS A 81 -26.86 -6.31 4.72
N HIS A 82 -26.29 -5.27 4.10
CA HIS A 82 -26.09 -5.20 2.64
C HIS A 82 -25.24 -6.35 2.06
N PHE A 83 -24.41 -6.97 2.88
CA PHE A 83 -23.51 -8.05 2.48
C PHE A 83 -24.09 -9.44 2.72
N HIS A 84 -25.35 -9.51 3.21
CA HIS A 84 -26.01 -10.77 3.55
C HIS A 84 -25.22 -11.68 4.50
N ALA A 85 -24.35 -11.07 5.32
CA ALA A 85 -23.53 -11.77 6.30
C ALA A 85 -24.32 -12.22 7.54
N VAL A 86 -25.56 -11.78 7.69
CA VAL A 86 -26.46 -12.19 8.77
C VAL A 86 -27.73 -12.77 8.15
N THR A 87 -28.06 -14.00 8.50
CA THR A 87 -29.32 -14.63 8.15
C THR A 87 -30.19 -14.76 9.40
N CYS A 88 -31.43 -14.29 9.35
CA CYS A 88 -32.41 -14.46 10.43
C CYS A 88 -33.72 -15.01 9.86
N ILE A 89 -34.26 -16.04 10.52
CA ILE A 89 -35.56 -16.63 10.18
C ILE A 89 -36.41 -16.58 11.46
N PRO A 90 -37.22 -15.51 11.65
CA PRO A 90 -37.99 -15.29 12.88
C PRO A 90 -38.86 -16.47 13.29
N ALA A 91 -39.63 -17.05 12.32
CA ALA A 91 -40.52 -18.16 12.58
C ALA A 91 -39.82 -19.45 13.07
N ALA A 92 -38.53 -19.60 12.75
CA ALA A 92 -37.72 -20.74 13.16
C ALA A 92 -36.84 -20.46 14.39
N HIS A 93 -36.92 -19.24 14.97
CA HIS A 93 -35.98 -18.76 15.99
C HIS A 93 -34.52 -19.03 15.62
N TYR A 94 -34.20 -18.77 14.34
CA TYR A 94 -32.89 -19.07 13.78
C TYR A 94 -32.16 -17.77 13.39
N ILE A 95 -30.93 -17.65 13.83
CA ILE A 95 -30.02 -16.60 13.42
C ILE A 95 -28.62 -17.18 13.22
N LYS A 96 -27.95 -16.77 12.15
CA LYS A 96 -26.59 -17.17 11.82
C LYS A 96 -25.80 -16.01 11.24
N VAL A 97 -24.58 -15.81 11.72
CA VAL A 97 -23.57 -14.90 11.13
C VAL A 97 -22.66 -15.73 10.25
N MET A 98 -22.33 -15.18 9.09
CA MET A 98 -21.34 -15.72 8.14
C MET A 98 -20.12 -14.76 8.13
N PRO A 99 -19.05 -15.05 8.91
CA PRO A 99 -17.91 -14.16 9.05
C PRO A 99 -17.23 -13.84 7.71
N ASP A 100 -17.22 -14.80 6.78
CA ASP A 100 -16.58 -14.64 5.47
C ASP A 100 -17.29 -13.63 4.56
N LEU A 101 -18.54 -13.30 4.83
CA LEU A 101 -19.30 -12.26 4.13
C LEU A 101 -19.34 -10.94 4.89
N CYS A 102 -18.79 -10.89 6.10
CA CYS A 102 -18.86 -9.71 6.95
C CYS A 102 -17.81 -8.66 6.55
N HIS A 103 -18.27 -7.44 6.25
CA HIS A 103 -17.43 -6.28 5.94
C HIS A 103 -17.15 -5.36 7.14
N ALA A 104 -17.41 -5.82 8.36
CA ALA A 104 -17.11 -5.09 9.60
C ALA A 104 -17.75 -3.70 9.73
N CYS A 105 -18.87 -3.45 9.04
CA CYS A 105 -19.52 -2.13 8.98
C CYS A 105 -20.34 -1.74 10.22
N THR A 106 -20.52 -2.66 11.19
CA THR A 106 -21.28 -2.51 12.44
C THR A 106 -22.78 -2.26 12.32
N ALA A 107 -23.35 -2.08 11.12
CA ALA A 107 -24.76 -1.74 10.93
C ALA A 107 -25.73 -2.68 11.69
N CYS A 108 -25.46 -3.98 11.68
CA CYS A 108 -26.28 -4.98 12.40
C CYS A 108 -26.32 -4.76 13.91
N ARG A 109 -25.26 -4.22 14.51
CA ARG A 109 -25.19 -3.90 15.93
C ARG A 109 -26.02 -2.64 16.24
N GLU A 110 -25.89 -1.61 15.42
CA GLU A 110 -26.56 -0.32 15.62
C GLU A 110 -28.09 -0.44 15.52
N VAL A 111 -28.61 -1.36 14.69
CA VAL A 111 -30.06 -1.55 14.51
C VAL A 111 -30.67 -2.59 15.47
N CYS A 112 -29.88 -3.22 16.34
CA CYS A 112 -30.37 -4.26 17.23
C CYS A 112 -31.07 -3.69 18.46
N PRO A 113 -32.41 -3.79 18.58
CA PRO A 113 -33.13 -3.14 19.66
C PRO A 113 -32.92 -3.79 21.03
N SER A 114 -32.58 -5.08 21.05
CA SER A 114 -32.31 -5.84 22.28
C SER A 114 -30.84 -5.86 22.68
N GLY A 115 -29.93 -5.28 21.88
CA GLY A 115 -28.50 -5.32 22.14
C GLY A 115 -27.87 -6.71 22.02
N ALA A 116 -28.57 -7.67 21.37
CA ALA A 116 -28.10 -9.04 21.22
C ALA A 116 -26.91 -9.21 20.29
N ILE A 117 -26.53 -8.19 19.50
CA ILE A 117 -25.36 -8.25 18.64
C ILE A 117 -24.13 -7.73 19.41
N LEU A 118 -23.31 -8.66 19.84
CA LEU A 118 -22.08 -8.38 20.56
C LEU A 118 -20.94 -8.09 19.59
N SER A 119 -19.94 -7.34 20.07
CA SER A 119 -18.67 -7.14 19.35
C SER A 119 -17.76 -8.35 19.59
N ASP A 120 -17.53 -9.09 18.54
CA ASP A 120 -16.44 -10.06 18.45
C ASP A 120 -15.48 -9.60 17.36
N THR A 121 -14.39 -10.31 17.15
CA THR A 121 -13.36 -9.95 16.18
C THR A 121 -13.05 -11.10 15.24
N LYS A 122 -12.65 -10.74 14.04
CA LYS A 122 -12.16 -11.66 13.01
C LYS A 122 -10.78 -11.18 12.56
N GLU A 123 -9.81 -12.10 12.54
CA GLU A 123 -8.50 -11.83 11.98
C GLU A 123 -8.59 -11.78 10.45
N ILE A 124 -8.13 -10.66 9.88
CA ILE A 124 -8.14 -10.42 8.43
C ILE A 124 -6.74 -10.34 7.82
N GLY A 125 -5.71 -10.33 8.61
CA GLY A 125 -4.34 -10.21 8.16
C GLY A 125 -3.38 -9.99 9.30
N LYS A 126 -2.16 -9.62 8.97
CA LYS A 126 -1.11 -9.34 9.94
C LYS A 126 -0.21 -8.21 9.50
N VAL A 127 0.44 -7.58 10.46
CA VAL A 127 1.55 -6.64 10.25
C VAL A 127 2.81 -7.28 10.79
N THR A 128 3.90 -7.16 10.05
CA THR A 128 5.22 -7.66 10.44
C THR A 128 6.24 -6.54 10.33
N VAL A 129 7.01 -6.32 11.37
CA VAL A 129 8.17 -5.42 11.39
C VAL A 129 9.43 -6.24 11.20
N TYR A 130 10.22 -5.85 10.24
CA TYR A 130 11.51 -6.45 9.94
C TYR A 130 12.64 -5.48 10.24
N GLY A 131 13.78 -6.01 10.60
CA GLY A 131 14.96 -5.20 10.88
C GLY A 131 16.20 -6.03 11.16
N LYS A 132 17.19 -5.38 11.75
CA LYS A 132 18.44 -6.01 12.16
C LYS A 132 18.90 -5.42 13.50
N ASP A 133 19.44 -6.26 14.39
CA ASP A 133 19.98 -5.85 15.69
C ASP A 133 18.99 -4.95 16.48
N HIS A 134 17.70 -5.33 16.50
CA HIS A 134 16.60 -4.58 17.11
C HIS A 134 16.29 -3.21 16.46
N HIS A 135 16.89 -2.88 15.32
CA HIS A 135 16.58 -1.66 14.57
C HIS A 135 15.60 -1.96 13.45
N PRO A 136 14.37 -1.44 13.50
CA PRO A 136 13.39 -1.64 12.44
C PRO A 136 13.85 -0.97 11.14
N SER A 137 13.61 -1.64 10.03
CA SER A 137 13.97 -1.16 8.68
C SER A 137 12.78 -1.10 7.74
N PHE A 138 11.85 -2.06 7.82
CA PHE A 138 10.63 -2.01 7.04
C PHE A 138 9.46 -2.72 7.73
N VAL A 139 8.25 -2.36 7.31
CA VAL A 139 6.98 -2.91 7.78
C VAL A 139 6.24 -3.53 6.61
N GLU A 140 5.74 -4.74 6.77
CA GLU A 140 4.93 -5.45 5.80
C GLU A 140 3.48 -5.49 6.29
N ALA A 141 2.55 -5.07 5.41
CA ALA A 141 1.13 -5.36 5.54
C ALA A 141 0.81 -6.63 4.75
N ARG A 142 0.13 -7.61 5.34
CA ARG A 142 -0.29 -8.82 4.64
C ARG A 142 -1.71 -9.19 4.99
N ILE A 143 -2.60 -9.18 4.00
CA ILE A 143 -3.98 -9.65 4.14
C ILE A 143 -4.03 -11.18 4.11
N LYS A 144 -5.01 -11.75 4.78
CA LYS A 144 -5.30 -13.17 4.74
C LYS A 144 -6.05 -13.53 3.46
N GLU A 145 -5.74 -14.66 2.87
CA GLU A 145 -6.41 -15.14 1.66
C GLU A 145 -7.94 -15.23 1.87
N GLY A 146 -8.70 -14.76 0.89
CA GLY A 146 -10.16 -14.75 0.92
C GLY A 146 -10.78 -13.56 1.64
N GLU A 147 -10.00 -12.65 2.22
CA GLU A 147 -10.52 -11.43 2.81
C GLU A 147 -10.81 -10.34 1.77
N HIS A 148 -11.82 -9.50 2.03
CA HIS A 148 -12.36 -8.57 1.04
C HIS A 148 -11.61 -7.24 0.94
N SER A 149 -10.94 -6.79 2.00
CA SER A 149 -10.34 -5.47 2.01
C SER A 149 -9.00 -5.45 2.74
N PRO A 150 -7.90 -5.10 2.06
CA PRO A 150 -6.59 -4.92 2.68
C PRO A 150 -6.47 -3.61 3.48
N VAL A 151 -7.42 -2.66 3.32
CA VAL A 151 -7.34 -1.31 3.89
C VAL A 151 -7.13 -1.30 5.42
N PRO A 152 -7.83 -2.11 6.25
CA PRO A 152 -7.57 -2.09 7.68
C PRO A 152 -6.16 -2.58 8.05
N VAL A 153 -5.63 -3.58 7.33
CA VAL A 153 -4.26 -4.08 7.54
C VAL A 153 -3.23 -3.03 7.16
N LEU A 154 -3.46 -2.36 6.03
CA LEU A 154 -2.63 -1.26 5.55
C LEU A 154 -2.58 -0.09 6.54
N ARG A 155 -3.75 0.36 7.03
CA ARG A 155 -3.83 1.43 8.02
C ARG A 155 -3.08 1.10 9.31
N GLU A 156 -3.16 -0.15 9.76
CA GLU A 156 -2.44 -0.59 10.94
C GLU A 156 -0.93 -0.55 10.72
N ALA A 157 -0.45 -1.01 9.55
CA ALA A 157 0.97 -0.95 9.19
C ALA A 157 1.49 0.49 9.12
N LEU A 158 0.74 1.40 8.47
CA LEU A 158 1.09 2.82 8.38
C LEU A 158 1.15 3.49 9.76
N ARG A 159 0.11 3.28 10.58
CA ARG A 159 0.05 3.82 11.95
C ARG A 159 1.23 3.34 12.81
N HIS A 160 1.61 2.08 12.69
CA HIS A 160 2.76 1.55 13.42
C HIS A 160 4.06 2.17 12.93
N ALA A 161 4.24 2.25 11.61
CA ALA A 161 5.43 2.83 10.99
C ALA A 161 5.67 4.29 11.41
N GLU A 162 4.61 5.08 11.59
CA GLU A 162 4.69 6.45 12.10
C GLU A 162 5.32 6.53 13.51
N GLY A 163 5.05 5.52 14.34
CA GLY A 163 5.58 5.43 15.71
C GLY A 163 7.07 5.05 15.80
N LEU A 164 7.68 4.59 14.69
CA LEU A 164 9.08 4.12 14.69
C LEU A 164 10.11 5.24 14.61
N GLY A 165 9.70 6.50 14.38
CA GLY A 165 10.55 7.67 14.48
C GLY A 165 11.54 7.87 13.34
N TRP A 166 11.25 7.37 12.14
CA TRP A 166 12.04 7.62 10.93
C TRP A 166 11.89 9.07 10.44
N ASP A 167 12.94 9.61 9.83
CA ASP A 167 12.89 10.94 9.20
C ASP A 167 12.23 10.86 7.82
N TYR A 168 12.43 9.74 7.11
CA TYR A 168 11.86 9.45 5.79
C TYR A 168 11.11 8.13 5.83
N LEU A 169 9.92 8.11 5.23
CA LEU A 169 9.10 6.92 5.09
C LEU A 169 8.73 6.70 3.63
N ILE A 170 9.19 5.60 3.07
CA ILE A 170 8.85 5.18 1.71
C ILE A 170 7.63 4.26 1.79
N LEU A 171 6.58 4.58 1.04
CA LEU A 171 5.37 3.79 0.92
C LEU A 171 5.36 3.09 -0.44
N ASP A 172 5.62 1.79 -0.47
CA ASP A 172 5.50 0.99 -1.70
C ASP A 172 4.02 0.67 -1.95
N ALA A 173 3.36 1.50 -2.76
CA ALA A 173 1.92 1.49 -2.92
C ALA A 173 1.43 0.24 -3.68
N PRO A 174 0.21 -0.24 -3.40
CA PRO A 174 -0.42 -1.26 -4.22
C PRO A 174 -0.69 -0.75 -5.65
N PRO A 175 -0.81 -1.64 -6.63
CA PRO A 175 -1.12 -1.26 -8.00
C PRO A 175 -2.56 -0.75 -8.17
N GLY A 176 -2.78 0.04 -9.20
CA GLY A 176 -4.12 0.53 -9.58
C GLY A 176 -4.52 1.81 -8.87
N CYS A 177 -5.82 2.13 -8.91
CA CYS A 177 -6.42 3.36 -8.35
C CYS A 177 -7.54 3.06 -7.35
N ALA A 178 -7.60 1.84 -6.79
CA ALA A 178 -8.63 1.41 -5.84
C ALA A 178 -8.38 1.95 -4.42
N CYS A 179 -9.29 1.62 -3.48
CA CYS A 179 -9.20 2.09 -2.10
C CYS A 179 -7.83 1.89 -1.41
N PRO A 180 -7.09 0.78 -1.59
CA PRO A 180 -5.77 0.64 -0.99
C PRO A 180 -4.76 1.67 -1.51
N PHE A 181 -4.74 1.92 -2.83
CA PHE A 181 -3.93 2.98 -3.43
C PHE A 181 -4.28 4.35 -2.84
N VAL A 182 -5.57 4.71 -2.85
CA VAL A 182 -6.04 5.99 -2.30
C VAL A 182 -5.62 6.17 -0.85
N ASN A 183 -5.77 5.14 -0.01
CA ASN A 183 -5.32 5.20 1.39
C ASN A 183 -3.81 5.44 1.50
N THR A 184 -3.00 4.74 0.70
CA THR A 184 -1.54 4.91 0.72
C THR A 184 -1.11 6.31 0.31
N VAL A 185 -1.62 6.83 -0.83
CA VAL A 185 -1.22 8.14 -1.34
C VAL A 185 -1.80 9.30 -0.53
N SER A 186 -2.93 9.10 0.16
CA SER A 186 -3.51 10.12 1.03
C SER A 186 -2.62 10.45 2.22
N ASP A 187 -1.85 9.50 2.71
CA ASP A 187 -0.90 9.69 3.81
C ASP A 187 0.47 10.22 3.35
N ALA A 188 0.72 10.26 2.02
CA ALA A 188 1.98 10.72 1.47
C ALA A 188 2.06 12.25 1.34
N ASP A 189 3.26 12.82 1.56
CA ASP A 189 3.57 14.22 1.30
C ASP A 189 3.90 14.43 -0.18
N LEU A 190 4.50 13.42 -0.83
CA LEU A 190 4.90 13.41 -2.23
C LEU A 190 4.62 12.04 -2.85
N VAL A 191 4.15 12.02 -4.10
CA VAL A 191 3.90 10.78 -4.85
C VAL A 191 4.80 10.70 -6.07
N TRP A 192 5.56 9.61 -6.21
CA TRP A 192 6.29 9.29 -7.43
C TRP A 192 5.57 8.19 -8.20
N LEU A 193 5.07 8.55 -9.37
CA LEU A 193 4.37 7.63 -10.26
C LEU A 193 5.37 6.91 -11.16
N VAL A 194 5.47 5.59 -11.01
CA VAL A 194 6.29 4.75 -11.87
C VAL A 194 5.44 4.21 -13.02
N THR A 195 5.85 4.48 -14.25
CA THR A 195 5.14 4.05 -15.46
C THR A 195 6.12 3.51 -16.52
N GLU A 196 5.58 2.98 -17.61
CA GLU A 196 6.33 2.50 -18.77
C GLU A 196 5.83 3.20 -20.03
N PRO A 197 6.68 3.45 -21.06
CA PRO A 197 6.28 4.15 -22.28
C PRO A 197 5.53 3.21 -23.25
N THR A 198 4.48 2.56 -22.75
CA THR A 198 3.59 1.68 -23.50
C THR A 198 2.19 2.29 -23.59
N PRO A 199 1.34 1.92 -24.58
CA PRO A 199 -0.04 2.40 -24.65
C PRO A 199 -0.84 2.14 -23.37
N PHE A 200 -0.67 0.97 -22.77
CA PHE A 200 -1.32 0.62 -21.51
C PHE A 200 -0.75 1.43 -20.34
N GLY A 201 0.59 1.58 -20.25
CA GLY A 201 1.24 2.39 -19.22
C GLY A 201 0.77 3.85 -19.26
N LEU A 202 0.61 4.43 -20.45
CA LEU A 202 0.07 5.78 -20.63
C LEU A 202 -1.40 5.87 -20.19
N SER A 203 -2.23 4.88 -20.55
CA SER A 203 -3.64 4.85 -20.14
C SER A 203 -3.79 4.80 -18.61
N ASP A 204 -3.02 3.92 -17.95
CA ASP A 204 -3.04 3.76 -16.51
C ASP A 204 -2.48 4.99 -15.79
N LEU A 205 -1.42 5.62 -16.35
CA LEU A 205 -0.89 6.88 -15.84
C LEU A 205 -1.93 7.99 -15.85
N LYS A 206 -2.69 8.16 -16.94
CA LYS A 206 -3.74 9.17 -17.04
C LYS A 206 -4.79 9.02 -15.95
N GLN A 207 -5.24 7.80 -15.68
CA GLN A 207 -6.20 7.53 -14.61
C GLN A 207 -5.61 7.86 -13.22
N THR A 208 -4.36 7.47 -12.97
CA THR A 208 -3.69 7.73 -11.70
C THR A 208 -3.46 9.23 -11.48
N VAL A 209 -3.06 9.96 -12.52
CA VAL A 209 -2.90 11.42 -12.49
C VAL A 209 -4.22 12.11 -12.15
N GLN A 210 -5.33 11.66 -12.76
CA GLN A 210 -6.65 12.21 -12.43
C GLN A 210 -6.98 12.04 -10.95
N VAL A 211 -6.79 10.84 -10.39
CA VAL A 211 -7.04 10.56 -8.97
C VAL A 211 -6.16 11.43 -8.06
N LEU A 212 -4.86 11.57 -8.36
CA LEU A 212 -3.97 12.39 -7.54
C LEU A 212 -4.33 13.90 -7.61
N ARG A 213 -4.80 14.37 -8.75
CA ARG A 213 -5.31 15.74 -8.89
C ARG A 213 -6.58 15.97 -8.05
N GLU A 214 -7.52 15.02 -8.07
CA GLU A 214 -8.72 15.07 -7.23
C GLU A 214 -8.39 15.04 -5.74
N LEU A 215 -7.33 14.29 -5.35
CA LEU A 215 -6.82 14.25 -3.98
C LEU A 215 -5.90 15.44 -3.63
N HIS A 216 -5.62 16.35 -4.57
CA HIS A 216 -4.70 17.49 -4.42
C HIS A 216 -3.30 17.07 -3.94
N LYS A 217 -2.80 15.90 -4.37
CA LYS A 217 -1.48 15.39 -4.01
C LYS A 217 -0.41 15.86 -4.99
N PRO A 218 0.74 16.39 -4.52
CA PRO A 218 1.87 16.66 -5.38
C PRO A 218 2.45 15.34 -5.91
N PHE A 219 2.75 15.30 -7.20
CA PHE A 219 3.32 14.10 -7.81
C PHE A 219 4.31 14.43 -8.94
N GLN A 220 5.20 13.48 -9.18
CA GLN A 220 6.20 13.49 -10.25
C GLN A 220 6.24 12.10 -10.89
N VAL A 221 6.78 11.99 -12.10
CA VAL A 221 6.77 10.74 -12.86
C VAL A 221 8.19 10.17 -13.03
N ILE A 222 8.32 8.88 -12.85
CA ILE A 222 9.51 8.08 -13.20
C ILE A 222 9.10 7.16 -14.35
N VAL A 223 9.80 7.21 -15.46
CA VAL A 223 9.60 6.31 -16.61
C VAL A 223 10.58 5.15 -16.50
N ASN A 224 10.06 3.97 -16.24
CA ASN A 224 10.85 2.73 -16.24
C ASN A 224 10.82 2.09 -17.63
N ARG A 225 11.89 1.38 -18.01
CA ARG A 225 12.07 0.81 -19.36
C ARG A 225 11.89 1.87 -20.44
N ALA A 226 12.51 3.01 -20.23
CA ALA A 226 12.27 4.24 -21.00
C ALA A 226 12.59 4.10 -22.50
N ASP A 227 13.43 3.15 -22.87
CA ASP A 227 13.88 2.82 -24.23
C ASP A 227 12.96 1.83 -24.98
N LEU A 228 11.90 1.31 -24.34
CA LEU A 228 11.02 0.29 -24.91
C LEU A 228 9.71 0.83 -25.51
N GLY A 229 9.60 2.10 -25.76
CA GLY A 229 8.32 2.67 -26.16
C GLY A 229 8.42 3.72 -27.25
N ASP A 230 7.39 4.54 -27.34
CA ASP A 230 7.29 5.68 -28.23
C ASP A 230 7.15 7.02 -27.46
N ASN A 231 7.14 8.14 -28.20
CA ASN A 231 7.11 9.49 -27.61
C ASN A 231 5.76 9.91 -27.01
N ARG A 232 4.68 9.16 -27.17
CA ARG A 232 3.33 9.55 -26.70
C ARG A 232 3.28 9.83 -25.21
N LEU A 233 4.06 9.11 -24.41
CA LEU A 233 4.16 9.36 -22.98
C LEU A 233 4.78 10.73 -22.69
N HIS A 234 5.90 11.06 -23.35
CA HIS A 234 6.58 12.36 -23.19
C HIS A 234 5.72 13.52 -23.70
N GLU A 235 5.02 13.33 -24.82
CA GLU A 235 4.05 14.31 -25.32
C GLU A 235 2.95 14.60 -24.29
N TYR A 236 2.42 13.55 -23.66
CA TYR A 236 1.43 13.68 -22.59
C TYR A 236 2.00 14.42 -21.36
N LEU A 237 3.19 14.03 -20.86
CA LEU A 237 3.81 14.68 -19.72
C LEU A 237 4.05 16.17 -19.98
N ASN A 238 4.53 16.52 -21.19
CA ASN A 238 4.75 17.90 -21.59
C ASN A 238 3.43 18.68 -21.71
N ALA A 239 2.40 18.11 -22.35
CA ALA A 239 1.09 18.75 -22.51
C ALA A 239 0.39 19.03 -21.18
N GLU A 240 0.55 18.12 -20.21
CA GLU A 240 -0.04 18.22 -18.87
C GLU A 240 0.87 18.93 -17.86
N GLN A 241 2.04 19.41 -18.29
CA GLN A 241 3.05 20.05 -17.43
C GLN A 241 3.45 19.19 -16.21
N ILE A 242 3.57 17.88 -16.41
CA ILE A 242 3.95 16.94 -15.37
C ILE A 242 5.48 16.78 -15.35
N GLU A 243 6.09 16.95 -14.18
CA GLU A 243 7.54 16.81 -14.03
C GLU A 243 7.98 15.36 -14.23
N LEU A 244 8.86 15.15 -15.20
CA LEU A 244 9.60 13.90 -15.40
C LEU A 244 10.81 13.90 -14.48
N LEU A 245 10.80 13.03 -13.48
CA LEU A 245 11.82 12.99 -12.45
C LEU A 245 13.05 12.20 -12.88
N ALA A 246 12.84 11.06 -13.54
CA ALA A 246 13.90 10.18 -14.05
C ALA A 246 13.38 9.26 -15.16
N GLU A 247 14.33 8.81 -15.98
CA GLU A 247 14.13 7.75 -16.97
C GLU A 247 15.10 6.61 -16.66
N ILE A 248 14.56 5.42 -16.49
CA ILE A 248 15.31 4.21 -16.19
C ILE A 248 15.30 3.34 -17.45
N PRO A 249 16.43 3.19 -18.16
CA PRO A 249 16.49 2.36 -19.36
C PRO A 249 16.32 0.88 -19.00
N TYR A 250 15.84 0.10 -19.94
CA TYR A 250 15.83 -1.36 -19.80
C TYR A 250 17.27 -1.91 -19.87
N SER A 251 17.56 -2.84 -18.98
CA SER A 251 18.85 -3.54 -18.97
C SER A 251 18.64 -4.98 -18.52
N GLU A 252 19.10 -5.93 -19.33
CA GLU A 252 19.07 -7.36 -18.99
C GLU A 252 19.88 -7.65 -17.71
N CYS A 253 21.00 -6.95 -17.52
CA CYS A 253 21.80 -7.06 -16.30
C CYS A 253 21.01 -6.61 -15.09
N VAL A 254 20.31 -5.48 -15.16
CA VAL A 254 19.43 -4.96 -14.10
C VAL A 254 18.29 -5.95 -13.82
N ALA A 255 17.63 -6.46 -14.86
CA ALA A 255 16.56 -7.43 -14.73
C ALA A 255 17.05 -8.74 -14.08
N SER A 256 18.24 -9.23 -14.44
CA SER A 256 18.84 -10.41 -13.85
C SER A 256 19.15 -10.24 -12.36
N VAL A 257 19.76 -9.11 -11.96
CA VAL A 257 20.03 -8.79 -10.55
C VAL A 257 18.74 -8.75 -9.75
N TYR A 258 17.73 -8.04 -10.28
CA TYR A 258 16.42 -7.90 -9.63
C TYR A 258 15.68 -9.23 -9.48
N SER A 259 15.72 -10.10 -10.50
CA SER A 259 15.08 -11.42 -10.45
C SER A 259 15.68 -12.37 -9.40
N GLN A 260 16.90 -12.09 -8.95
CA GLN A 260 17.57 -12.82 -7.87
C GLN A 260 17.26 -12.25 -6.47
N GLY A 261 16.40 -11.25 -6.38
CA GLY A 261 16.10 -10.57 -5.11
C GLY A 261 17.23 -9.67 -4.60
N ASN A 262 18.10 -9.18 -5.51
CA ASN A 262 19.20 -8.29 -5.15
C ASN A 262 18.88 -6.84 -5.51
N LEU A 263 19.43 -5.90 -4.73
CA LEU A 263 19.31 -4.48 -5.01
C LEU A 263 20.26 -4.06 -6.12
N VAL A 264 19.73 -3.37 -7.12
CA VAL A 264 20.50 -3.00 -8.32
C VAL A 264 21.55 -1.94 -8.02
N VAL A 265 21.28 -1.08 -7.04
CA VAL A 265 22.24 -0.05 -6.58
C VAL A 265 23.49 -0.64 -5.94
N ASP A 266 23.45 -1.89 -5.50
CA ASP A 266 24.62 -2.61 -4.97
C ASP A 266 25.43 -3.28 -6.08
N ALA A 267 24.82 -3.53 -7.25
CA ALA A 267 25.43 -4.24 -8.38
C ALA A 267 25.87 -3.31 -9.54
N SER A 268 25.29 -2.12 -9.68
CA SER A 268 25.53 -1.18 -10.77
C SER A 268 25.83 0.22 -10.27
N MET A 269 27.04 0.71 -10.59
CA MET A 269 27.43 2.09 -10.26
C MET A 269 26.60 3.14 -11.02
N GLU A 270 26.13 2.83 -12.21
CA GLU A 270 25.26 3.71 -13.00
C GLU A 270 23.91 3.86 -12.33
N MET A 271 23.29 2.74 -11.98
CA MET A 271 22.01 2.74 -11.25
C MET A 271 22.15 3.43 -9.89
N ARG A 272 23.25 3.16 -9.17
CA ARG A 272 23.51 3.84 -7.90
C ARG A 272 23.57 5.36 -8.06
N LYS A 273 24.28 5.87 -9.09
CA LYS A 273 24.33 7.33 -9.37
C LYS A 273 22.94 7.90 -9.63
N MET A 274 22.12 7.21 -10.43
CA MET A 274 20.73 7.63 -10.70
C MET A 274 19.91 7.71 -9.42
N PHE A 275 19.92 6.66 -8.59
CA PHE A 275 19.17 6.64 -7.33
C PHE A 275 19.70 7.66 -6.30
N VAL A 276 21.01 7.98 -6.31
CA VAL A 276 21.56 9.08 -5.52
C VAL A 276 21.02 10.43 -5.98
N GLN A 277 20.77 10.62 -7.28
CA GLN A 277 20.10 11.84 -7.77
C GLN A 277 18.64 11.90 -7.31
N LEU A 278 17.91 10.80 -7.35
CA LEU A 278 16.55 10.70 -6.79
C LEU A 278 16.53 10.98 -5.29
N MET A 279 17.46 10.42 -4.52
CA MET A 279 17.63 10.73 -3.10
C MET A 279 17.80 12.24 -2.87
N ARG A 280 18.64 12.91 -3.65
CA ARG A 280 18.84 14.36 -3.53
C ARG A 280 17.56 15.17 -3.76
N LYS A 281 16.66 14.68 -4.62
CA LYS A 281 15.33 15.30 -4.81
C LYS A 281 14.47 15.16 -3.57
N VAL A 282 14.50 14.02 -2.89
CA VAL A 282 13.83 13.81 -1.59
C VAL A 282 14.35 14.80 -0.55
N LEU A 283 15.67 14.88 -0.40
CA LEU A 283 16.31 15.80 0.58
C LEU A 283 16.02 17.26 0.26
N ALA A 284 15.97 17.65 -1.02
CA ALA A 284 15.61 19.01 -1.43
C ALA A 284 14.15 19.35 -1.15
N TYR A 285 13.22 18.37 -1.25
CA TYR A 285 11.82 18.56 -0.90
C TYR A 285 11.63 18.91 0.57
N GLU A 286 12.39 18.27 1.47
CA GLU A 286 12.38 18.59 2.89
C GLU A 286 12.71 20.06 3.17
N VAL A 287 13.75 20.59 2.51
CA VAL A 287 14.18 21.98 2.67
C VAL A 287 13.11 22.97 2.20
N SER A 288 12.27 22.59 1.24
CA SER A 288 11.20 23.46 0.72
C SER A 288 9.93 23.47 1.59
N CYS A 289 9.78 22.48 2.49
CA CYS A 289 8.62 22.35 3.38
C CYS A 289 8.87 22.92 4.79
N ASN A 290 10.14 23.22 5.14
CA ASN A 290 10.55 23.88 6.39
C ASN A 290 10.79 25.38 6.18
#